data_c058a24f5aef190e7b4de8750d5c91c6
#
_entry.id   c058a24f5aef190e7b4de8750d5c91c6
#
_cell.length_a   1.000
_cell.length_b   1.000
_cell.length_c   1.000
_cell.angle_alpha   90.00
_cell.angle_beta   90.00
_cell.angle_gamma   90.00
#
_symmetry.space_group_name_H-M   'P 1'
#
loop_
_entity.id
_entity.type
_entity.pdbx_description
1 polymer ?
#
loop_
_entity_poly.entity_id
_entity_poly.type
_entity_poly.pdbx_seq_one_letter_code
_entity_poly.pdbx_strand_id
1 'polypeptide(L)'
;MFGRKKRKDYDGAAPSIRENYTYNLLYQILTLITPFITTPYIARVLGTNGVGIQSYTSSVVQYFSILAALGTASYGQREIARHRDDRRERSRVFWEIELLCAGTTALCLVVWLGVIAFSKAYAPYYAALTMTLAAVAFDISWMFGGMEQYRLIVIRNTAIKLAGIALMFLFVKDSGDLLLYIALLAATGLLGNISMWGYLGRFVDPVDVRSLKIRRHLKEVIVYFIPTIATSVYTILDKTMIGWFSGSDKSENGYYEYATGFVNMAKILIISFNAVMSARMSYLFGAGRQEEVRERIGGSVDFVLLLGLPITFGLAGIASCFVPWFLGTEYDPVIRLLWLCSLLVLIVGLSDCMGSQILTPCGKRAQSAKVIVAGACANGAMNLMLIPRFGAMGAAAASVLAETMITGLYFRLCREYITPGMVVRCGWKRLPAALIMLAAVLALGRNLGAGPVTTFLQIGGGAAVYFLALLAMRDRTVLDQLQGLIRKVLG
;
A
#
# COMPACT_ATOMS: atom_id res chain seq x y z
N MET A 1 -19.72 -24.10 38.97
CA MET A 1 -18.69 -23.56 39.89
C MET A 1 -17.35 -23.54 39.16
N PHE A 2 -17.10 -22.56 38.28
CA PHE A 2 -15.84 -22.38 37.58
C PHE A 2 -15.07 -21.25 38.24
N GLY A 3 -13.94 -21.61 38.83
CA GLY A 3 -13.12 -20.73 39.64
C GLY A 3 -12.66 -19.46 38.89
N ARG A 4 -12.99 -18.29 39.41
CA ARG A 4 -12.40 -17.01 39.04
C ARG A 4 -10.91 -17.04 39.37
N LYS A 5 -10.08 -17.49 38.38
CA LYS A 5 -8.66 -17.15 38.41
C LYS A 5 -8.56 -15.62 38.40
N LYS A 6 -7.93 -15.04 39.46
CA LYS A 6 -7.57 -13.64 39.55
C LYS A 6 -6.95 -13.21 38.21
N ARG A 7 -7.68 -12.42 37.40
CA ARG A 7 -7.12 -11.73 36.24
C ARG A 7 -5.99 -10.86 36.77
N LYS A 8 -4.75 -11.15 36.35
CA LYS A 8 -3.65 -10.19 36.52
C LYS A 8 -4.10 -8.93 35.82
N ASP A 9 -4.38 -7.90 36.56
CA ASP A 9 -4.58 -6.56 36.05
C ASP A 9 -3.34 -6.24 35.22
N TYR A 10 -3.54 -6.01 33.95
CA TYR A 10 -2.49 -5.52 33.08
C TYR A 10 -2.33 -4.05 33.47
N ASP A 11 -1.44 -3.78 34.42
CA ASP A 11 -1.02 -2.43 34.77
C ASP A 11 -0.58 -1.75 33.48
N GLY A 12 -1.29 -0.70 33.08
CA GLY A 12 -1.23 -0.04 31.80
C GLY A 12 0.08 0.68 31.46
N ALA A 13 1.21 0.07 31.74
CA ALA A 13 2.49 0.54 31.20
C ALA A 13 2.47 0.35 29.69
N ALA A 14 2.38 1.45 28.96
CA ALA A 14 2.59 1.45 27.52
C ALA A 14 3.94 0.78 27.22
N PRO A 15 4.00 -0.19 26.28
CA PRO A 15 5.26 -0.75 25.85
C PRO A 15 6.20 0.38 25.42
N SER A 16 7.53 0.19 25.60
CA SER A 16 8.46 1.25 25.23
C SER A 16 8.32 1.59 23.73
N ILE A 17 8.36 2.86 23.38
CA ILE A 17 8.28 3.32 21.97
C ILE A 17 9.31 2.59 21.11
N ARG A 18 10.51 2.32 21.67
CA ARG A 18 11.58 1.59 20.99
C ARG A 18 11.20 0.13 20.69
N GLU A 19 10.53 -0.53 21.64
CA GLU A 19 10.08 -1.93 21.46
C GLU A 19 9.00 -2.01 20.38
N ASN A 20 7.98 -1.15 20.43
CA ASN A 20 6.93 -1.08 19.42
C ASN A 20 7.49 -0.78 18.02
N TYR A 21 8.45 0.14 17.93
CA TYR A 21 9.13 0.47 16.67
C TYR A 21 9.88 -0.74 16.11
N THR A 22 10.63 -1.48 16.95
CA THR A 22 11.38 -2.66 16.51
C THR A 22 10.47 -3.75 15.98
N TYR A 23 9.37 -4.08 16.69
CA TYR A 23 8.40 -5.06 16.21
C TYR A 23 7.77 -4.65 14.87
N ASN A 24 7.37 -3.40 14.75
CA ASN A 24 6.76 -2.89 13.53
C ASN A 24 7.74 -2.95 12.34
N LEU A 25 9.01 -2.58 12.56
CA LEU A 25 10.07 -2.65 11.56
C LEU A 25 10.29 -4.10 11.07
N LEU A 26 10.40 -5.06 12.00
CA LEU A 26 10.55 -6.47 11.66
C LEU A 26 9.37 -7.00 10.84
N TYR A 27 8.15 -6.61 11.21
CA TYR A 27 6.96 -6.98 10.45
C TYR A 27 6.93 -6.34 9.04
N GLN A 28 7.35 -5.10 8.91
CA GLN A 28 7.46 -4.44 7.60
C GLN A 28 8.49 -5.15 6.70
N ILE A 29 9.65 -5.53 7.26
CA ILE A 29 10.67 -6.30 6.53
C ILE A 29 10.09 -7.64 6.07
N LEU A 30 9.40 -8.38 6.95
CA LEU A 30 8.74 -9.63 6.58
C LEU A 30 7.70 -9.41 5.47
N THR A 31 6.95 -8.31 5.54
CA THR A 31 5.94 -7.97 4.52
C THR A 31 6.56 -7.67 3.17
N LEU A 32 7.74 -7.05 3.15
CA LEU A 32 8.50 -6.79 1.92
C LEU A 32 9.12 -8.05 1.33
N ILE A 33 9.65 -8.94 2.16
CA ILE A 33 10.34 -10.17 1.71
C ILE A 33 9.33 -11.22 1.23
N THR A 34 8.16 -11.32 1.87
CA THR A 34 7.16 -12.34 1.55
C THR A 34 6.84 -12.45 0.06
N PRO A 35 6.53 -11.37 -0.67
CA PRO A 35 6.22 -11.47 -2.10
C PRO A 35 7.38 -12.01 -2.94
N PHE A 36 8.65 -11.76 -2.56
CA PHE A 36 9.79 -12.32 -3.29
C PHE A 36 9.85 -13.84 -3.22
N ILE A 37 9.26 -14.45 -2.18
CA ILE A 37 9.19 -15.90 -2.01
C ILE A 37 7.91 -16.45 -2.63
N THR A 38 6.78 -15.82 -2.38
CA THR A 38 5.46 -16.34 -2.76
C THR A 38 5.09 -16.04 -4.21
N THR A 39 5.43 -14.86 -4.73
CA THR A 39 5.05 -14.43 -6.08
C THR A 39 5.59 -15.36 -7.18
N PRO A 40 6.90 -15.71 -7.24
CA PRO A 40 7.40 -16.58 -8.30
C PRO A 40 6.81 -17.99 -8.26
N TYR A 41 6.45 -18.48 -7.07
CA TYR A 41 5.78 -19.75 -6.92
C TYR A 41 4.35 -19.69 -7.47
N ILE A 42 3.55 -18.74 -7.00
CA ILE A 42 2.14 -18.59 -7.41
C ILE A 42 2.03 -18.26 -8.90
N ALA A 43 2.92 -17.42 -9.43
CA ALA A 43 2.94 -17.10 -10.85
C ALA A 43 3.06 -18.34 -11.73
N ARG A 44 3.98 -19.27 -11.35
CA ARG A 44 4.22 -20.49 -12.12
C ARG A 44 3.17 -21.57 -11.90
N VAL A 45 2.62 -21.67 -10.68
CA VAL A 45 1.64 -22.71 -10.32
C VAL A 45 0.26 -22.38 -10.88
N LEU A 46 -0.20 -21.15 -10.70
CA LEU A 46 -1.56 -20.76 -11.13
C LEU A 46 -1.61 -20.20 -12.55
N GLY A 47 -0.46 -19.81 -13.11
CA GLY A 47 -0.37 -19.17 -14.42
C GLY A 47 -1.01 -17.79 -14.48
N THR A 48 -0.95 -17.14 -15.64
CA THR A 48 -1.40 -15.77 -15.83
C THR A 48 -2.90 -15.59 -15.61
N ASN A 49 -3.71 -16.51 -16.13
CA ASN A 49 -5.16 -16.45 -15.98
C ASN A 49 -5.61 -16.72 -14.55
N GLY A 50 -4.98 -17.68 -13.83
CA GLY A 50 -5.30 -17.96 -12.43
C GLY A 50 -5.03 -16.76 -11.52
N VAL A 51 -3.86 -16.13 -11.65
CA VAL A 51 -3.53 -14.88 -10.95
C VAL A 51 -4.49 -13.77 -11.34
N GLY A 52 -4.86 -13.70 -12.63
CA GLY A 52 -5.81 -12.72 -13.13
C GLY A 52 -7.21 -12.87 -12.52
N ILE A 53 -7.73 -14.09 -12.42
CA ILE A 53 -9.03 -14.38 -11.77
C ILE A 53 -8.96 -13.97 -10.29
N GLN A 54 -7.90 -14.33 -9.59
CA GLN A 54 -7.70 -13.94 -8.19
C GLN A 54 -7.66 -12.41 -8.04
N SER A 55 -6.92 -11.69 -8.88
CA SER A 55 -6.83 -10.24 -8.86
C SER A 55 -8.20 -9.58 -9.13
N TYR A 56 -8.92 -10.02 -10.17
CA TYR A 56 -10.24 -9.53 -10.51
C TYR A 56 -11.25 -9.77 -9.41
N THR A 57 -11.41 -11.01 -8.93
CA THR A 57 -12.40 -11.35 -7.92
C THR A 57 -12.10 -10.68 -6.57
N SER A 58 -10.82 -10.56 -6.21
CA SER A 58 -10.38 -9.81 -5.03
C SER A 58 -10.66 -8.31 -5.16
N SER A 59 -10.55 -7.72 -6.35
CA SER A 59 -10.88 -6.30 -6.56
C SER A 59 -12.36 -6.02 -6.29
N VAL A 60 -13.25 -6.94 -6.67
CA VAL A 60 -14.70 -6.80 -6.43
C VAL A 60 -15.01 -6.86 -4.94
N VAL A 61 -14.49 -7.85 -4.18
CA VAL A 61 -14.75 -7.95 -2.74
C VAL A 61 -14.16 -6.78 -1.95
N GLN A 62 -13.08 -6.16 -2.44
CA GLN A 62 -12.47 -5.01 -1.78
C GLN A 62 -13.41 -3.81 -1.69
N TYR A 63 -14.26 -3.54 -2.70
CA TYR A 63 -15.28 -2.49 -2.59
C TYR A 63 -16.23 -2.74 -1.43
N PHE A 64 -16.72 -3.97 -1.30
CA PHE A 64 -17.59 -4.36 -0.19
C PHE A 64 -16.88 -4.28 1.16
N SER A 65 -15.60 -4.67 1.21
CA SER A 65 -14.79 -4.58 2.44
C SER A 65 -14.57 -3.13 2.89
N ILE A 66 -14.34 -2.21 1.95
CA ILE A 66 -14.20 -0.77 2.25
C ILE A 66 -15.53 -0.20 2.76
N LEU A 67 -16.65 -0.56 2.12
CA LEU A 67 -17.99 -0.14 2.55
C LEU A 67 -18.35 -0.74 3.92
N ALA A 68 -18.02 -2.00 4.16
CA ALA A 68 -18.25 -2.68 5.42
C ALA A 68 -17.45 -2.04 6.57
N ALA A 69 -16.17 -1.75 6.35
CA ALA A 69 -15.32 -1.09 7.33
C ALA A 69 -15.73 0.36 7.63
N LEU A 70 -16.36 1.07 6.69
CA LEU A 70 -16.90 2.43 6.83
C LEU A 70 -15.94 3.45 7.49
N GLY A 71 -14.62 3.20 7.52
CA GLY A 71 -13.63 4.05 8.21
C GLY A 71 -13.55 3.84 9.73
N THR A 72 -14.22 2.79 10.26
CA THR A 72 -14.24 2.48 11.70
C THR A 72 -12.85 2.23 12.28
N ALA A 73 -11.92 1.67 11.52
CA ALA A 73 -10.57 1.40 11.98
C ALA A 73 -9.83 2.67 12.44
N SER A 74 -9.75 3.71 11.57
CA SER A 74 -9.06 4.96 11.90
C SER A 74 -9.79 5.76 12.97
N TYR A 75 -11.10 5.82 12.89
CA TYR A 75 -11.94 6.48 13.89
C TYR A 75 -11.85 5.78 15.25
N GLY A 76 -12.01 4.45 15.26
CA GLY A 76 -11.98 3.65 16.48
C GLY A 76 -10.62 3.71 17.18
N GLN A 77 -9.52 3.64 16.44
CA GLN A 77 -8.18 3.79 17.01
C GLN A 77 -8.03 5.13 17.76
N ARG A 78 -8.53 6.23 17.17
CA ARG A 78 -8.50 7.55 17.81
C ARG A 78 -9.36 7.62 19.06
N GLU A 79 -10.60 7.09 19.00
CA GLU A 79 -11.52 7.13 20.14
C GLU A 79 -11.04 6.24 21.30
N ILE A 80 -10.48 5.06 21.01
CA ILE A 80 -9.87 4.22 22.06
C ILE A 80 -8.67 4.92 22.71
N ALA A 81 -7.83 5.59 21.91
CA ALA A 81 -6.70 6.35 22.48
C ALA A 81 -7.16 7.48 23.41
N ARG A 82 -8.29 8.14 23.10
CA ARG A 82 -8.88 9.20 23.93
C ARG A 82 -9.42 8.68 25.27
N HIS A 83 -9.98 7.46 25.28
CA HIS A 83 -10.59 6.85 26.46
C HIS A 83 -9.71 5.76 27.06
N ARG A 84 -8.40 5.84 26.81
CA ARG A 84 -7.43 4.81 27.18
C ARG A 84 -7.42 4.48 28.66
N ASP A 85 -7.53 5.49 29.52
CA ASP A 85 -7.40 5.36 30.99
C ASP A 85 -8.75 5.02 31.65
N ASP A 86 -9.88 5.27 31.00
CA ASP A 86 -11.20 4.91 31.49
C ASP A 86 -11.68 3.60 30.84
N ARG A 87 -11.51 2.49 31.58
CA ARG A 87 -11.89 1.15 31.15
C ARG A 87 -13.38 1.02 30.82
N ARG A 88 -14.26 1.70 31.57
CA ARG A 88 -15.69 1.63 31.38
C ARG A 88 -16.13 2.32 30.09
N GLU A 89 -15.70 3.55 29.89
CA GLU A 89 -16.03 4.31 28.68
C GLU A 89 -15.32 3.71 27.45
N ARG A 90 -14.08 3.26 27.57
CA ARG A 90 -13.37 2.51 26.51
C ARG A 90 -14.13 1.27 26.09
N SER A 91 -14.66 0.48 27.03
CA SER A 91 -15.44 -0.72 26.72
C SER A 91 -16.73 -0.37 25.99
N ARG A 92 -17.40 0.70 26.41
CA ARG A 92 -18.61 1.20 25.75
C ARG A 92 -18.33 1.66 24.31
N VAL A 93 -17.31 2.50 24.12
CA VAL A 93 -16.88 3.01 22.81
C VAL A 93 -16.50 1.86 21.89
N PHE A 94 -15.77 0.86 22.41
CA PHE A 94 -15.41 -0.33 21.65
C PHE A 94 -16.64 -1.03 21.09
N TRP A 95 -17.59 -1.38 21.96
CA TRP A 95 -18.79 -2.12 21.53
C TRP A 95 -19.70 -1.30 20.61
N GLU A 96 -19.80 0.03 20.80
CA GLU A 96 -20.57 0.89 19.91
C GLU A 96 -19.98 0.91 18.48
N ILE A 97 -18.66 1.03 18.34
CA ILE A 97 -17.98 1.06 17.04
C ILE A 97 -17.99 -0.33 16.40
N GLU A 98 -17.74 -1.38 17.19
CA GLU A 98 -17.69 -2.75 16.69
C GLU A 98 -19.06 -3.21 16.19
N LEU A 99 -20.14 -2.92 16.92
CA LEU A 99 -21.51 -3.22 16.47
C LEU A 99 -21.90 -2.42 15.23
N LEU A 100 -21.40 -1.19 15.08
CA LEU A 100 -21.57 -0.43 13.84
C LEU A 100 -20.88 -1.15 12.67
N CYS A 101 -19.62 -1.56 12.83
CA CYS A 101 -18.86 -2.30 11.82
C CYS A 101 -19.50 -3.66 11.49
N ALA A 102 -19.94 -4.41 12.50
CA ALA A 102 -20.63 -5.68 12.31
C ALA A 102 -21.96 -5.49 11.56
N GLY A 103 -22.71 -4.43 11.87
CA GLY A 103 -23.98 -4.11 11.20
C GLY A 103 -23.76 -3.73 9.72
N THR A 104 -22.78 -2.89 9.43
CA THR A 104 -22.43 -2.53 8.03
C THR A 104 -21.90 -3.74 7.27
N THR A 105 -21.07 -4.59 7.90
CA THR A 105 -20.59 -5.84 7.31
C THR A 105 -21.74 -6.80 7.01
N ALA A 106 -22.70 -6.97 7.93
CA ALA A 106 -23.86 -7.81 7.70
C ALA A 106 -24.70 -7.31 6.51
N LEU A 107 -24.91 -6.00 6.41
CA LEU A 107 -25.59 -5.40 5.26
C LEU A 107 -24.86 -5.67 3.96
N CYS A 108 -23.53 -5.49 3.95
CA CYS A 108 -22.68 -5.80 2.79
C CYS A 108 -22.73 -7.29 2.43
N LEU A 109 -22.74 -8.19 3.42
CA LEU A 109 -22.87 -9.63 3.19
C LEU A 109 -24.19 -10.00 2.52
N VAL A 110 -25.32 -9.38 2.92
CA VAL A 110 -26.62 -9.61 2.26
C VAL A 110 -26.56 -9.23 0.78
N VAL A 111 -25.99 -8.06 0.45
CA VAL A 111 -25.82 -7.64 -0.96
C VAL A 111 -24.84 -8.57 -1.69
N TRP A 112 -23.77 -9.01 -0.99
CA TRP A 112 -22.76 -9.92 -1.52
C TRP A 112 -23.34 -11.28 -1.93
N LEU A 113 -24.32 -11.82 -1.20
CA LEU A 113 -25.03 -13.03 -1.60
C LEU A 113 -25.72 -12.85 -2.96
N GLY A 114 -26.24 -11.66 -3.24
CA GLY A 114 -26.76 -11.31 -4.57
C GLY A 114 -25.66 -11.35 -5.63
N VAL A 115 -24.47 -10.78 -5.35
CA VAL A 115 -23.32 -10.84 -6.29
C VAL A 115 -22.94 -12.29 -6.61
N ILE A 116 -22.90 -13.17 -5.60
CA ILE A 116 -22.62 -14.61 -5.80
C ILE A 116 -23.70 -15.24 -6.70
N ALA A 117 -24.97 -14.98 -6.42
CA ALA A 117 -26.09 -15.57 -7.16
C ALA A 117 -26.12 -15.17 -8.64
N PHE A 118 -25.76 -13.91 -8.95
CA PHE A 118 -25.73 -13.40 -10.33
C PHE A 118 -24.43 -13.73 -11.08
N SER A 119 -23.33 -14.02 -10.39
CA SER A 119 -22.00 -14.22 -11.01
C SER A 119 -21.72 -15.71 -11.26
N LYS A 120 -22.47 -16.36 -12.15
CA LYS A 120 -22.39 -17.80 -12.41
C LYS A 120 -20.97 -18.35 -12.56
N ALA A 121 -20.12 -17.69 -13.37
CA ALA A 121 -18.75 -18.15 -13.65
C ALA A 121 -17.79 -18.02 -12.47
N TYR A 122 -17.97 -17.01 -11.62
CA TYR A 122 -17.07 -16.69 -10.52
C TYR A 122 -17.67 -16.98 -9.14
N ALA A 123 -18.86 -17.57 -9.09
CA ALA A 123 -19.59 -17.87 -7.83
C ALA A 123 -18.76 -18.67 -6.82
N PRO A 124 -17.97 -19.71 -7.16
CA PRO A 124 -17.13 -20.41 -6.19
C PRO A 124 -16.06 -19.51 -5.56
N TYR A 125 -15.42 -18.65 -6.36
CA TYR A 125 -14.41 -17.73 -5.87
C TYR A 125 -15.00 -16.65 -4.97
N TYR A 126 -16.16 -16.10 -5.34
CA TYR A 126 -16.89 -15.15 -4.51
C TYR A 126 -17.42 -15.79 -3.21
N ALA A 127 -17.84 -17.05 -3.25
CA ALA A 127 -18.21 -17.79 -2.04
C ALA A 127 -17.00 -17.94 -1.09
N ALA A 128 -15.81 -18.26 -1.59
CA ALA A 128 -14.60 -18.30 -0.78
C ALA A 128 -14.24 -16.91 -0.22
N LEU A 129 -14.37 -15.85 -1.03
CA LEU A 129 -14.09 -14.46 -0.65
C LEU A 129 -15.11 -13.89 0.36
N THR A 130 -16.25 -14.57 0.60
CA THR A 130 -17.17 -14.23 1.71
C THR A 130 -16.43 -14.20 3.05
N MET A 131 -15.44 -15.09 3.25
CA MET A 131 -14.61 -15.07 4.45
C MET A 131 -13.79 -13.79 4.57
N THR A 132 -13.31 -13.22 3.45
CA THR A 132 -12.60 -11.94 3.43
C THR A 132 -13.54 -10.80 3.85
N LEU A 133 -14.75 -10.78 3.35
CA LEU A 133 -15.75 -9.77 3.74
C LEU A 133 -16.17 -9.93 5.20
N ALA A 134 -16.41 -11.15 5.66
CA ALA A 134 -16.72 -11.44 7.05
C ALA A 134 -15.57 -11.05 8.00
N ALA A 135 -14.32 -11.21 7.55
CA ALA A 135 -13.14 -10.86 8.33
C ALA A 135 -13.10 -9.38 8.75
N VAL A 136 -13.82 -8.49 8.03
CA VAL A 136 -13.92 -7.07 8.38
C VAL A 136 -14.61 -6.87 9.72
N ALA A 137 -15.70 -7.62 10.00
CA ALA A 137 -16.41 -7.57 11.28
C ALA A 137 -15.64 -8.17 12.46
N PHE A 138 -14.54 -8.87 12.19
CA PHE A 138 -13.70 -9.44 13.24
C PHE A 138 -12.37 -8.71 13.40
N ASP A 139 -12.11 -7.67 12.58
CA ASP A 139 -10.88 -6.89 12.68
C ASP A 139 -10.96 -5.84 13.79
N ILE A 140 -10.52 -6.22 14.97
CA ILE A 140 -10.39 -5.36 16.14
C ILE A 140 -8.95 -4.84 16.36
N SER A 141 -8.10 -4.90 15.34
CA SER A 141 -6.70 -4.42 15.43
C SER A 141 -6.61 -2.94 15.79
N TRP A 142 -7.58 -2.13 15.38
CA TRP A 142 -7.69 -0.71 15.72
C TRP A 142 -7.79 -0.45 17.23
N MET A 143 -8.44 -1.35 17.97
CA MET A 143 -8.53 -1.28 19.42
C MET A 143 -7.14 -1.41 20.06
N PHE A 144 -6.37 -2.41 19.64
CA PHE A 144 -5.01 -2.62 20.13
C PHE A 144 -4.05 -1.51 19.67
N GLY A 145 -4.25 -0.95 18.46
CA GLY A 145 -3.53 0.22 17.99
C GLY A 145 -3.78 1.45 18.86
N GLY A 146 -5.04 1.71 19.26
CA GLY A 146 -5.42 2.78 20.17
C GLY A 146 -4.83 2.61 21.59
N MET A 147 -4.63 1.35 22.02
CA MET A 147 -3.95 1.00 23.29
C MET A 147 -2.43 0.92 23.15
N GLU A 148 -1.85 1.22 21.99
CA GLU A 148 -0.41 1.09 21.67
C GLU A 148 0.17 -0.32 21.85
N GLN A 149 -0.67 -1.36 21.79
CA GLN A 149 -0.29 -2.76 21.94
C GLN A 149 0.16 -3.39 20.63
N TYR A 150 1.09 -2.74 19.93
CA TYR A 150 1.57 -3.19 18.59
C TYR A 150 2.25 -4.56 18.63
N ARG A 151 2.88 -4.93 19.75
CA ARG A 151 3.50 -6.25 19.91
C ARG A 151 2.52 -7.39 19.65
N LEU A 152 1.28 -7.31 20.18
CA LEU A 152 0.25 -8.34 19.99
C LEU A 152 -0.16 -8.43 18.52
N ILE A 153 -0.36 -7.28 17.87
CA ILE A 153 -0.71 -7.21 16.45
C ILE A 153 0.40 -7.83 15.59
N VAL A 154 1.66 -7.46 15.84
CA VAL A 154 2.80 -7.89 15.03
C VAL A 154 3.06 -9.38 15.17
N ILE A 155 3.10 -9.92 16.40
CA ILE A 155 3.35 -11.35 16.64
C ILE A 155 2.27 -12.18 15.95
N ARG A 156 0.99 -11.82 16.13
CA ARG A 156 -0.14 -12.49 15.49
C ARG A 156 -0.04 -12.43 13.97
N ASN A 157 0.15 -11.23 13.39
CA ASN A 157 0.24 -11.05 11.96
C ASN A 157 1.39 -11.86 11.36
N THR A 158 2.54 -11.89 12.03
CA THR A 158 3.69 -12.69 11.63
C THR A 158 3.37 -14.19 11.63
N ALA A 159 2.78 -14.69 12.72
CA ALA A 159 2.43 -16.11 12.83
C ALA A 159 1.43 -16.55 11.74
N ILE A 160 0.38 -15.76 11.51
CA ILE A 160 -0.63 -16.05 10.50
C ILE A 160 -0.03 -15.97 9.09
N LYS A 161 0.79 -14.99 8.83
CA LYS A 161 1.46 -14.83 7.54
C LYS A 161 2.36 -16.03 7.23
N LEU A 162 3.17 -16.46 8.20
CA LEU A 162 4.02 -17.65 8.05
C LEU A 162 3.20 -18.93 7.88
N ALA A 163 2.10 -19.08 8.66
CA ALA A 163 1.18 -20.19 8.49
C ALA A 163 0.52 -20.19 7.10
N GLY A 164 0.06 -19.05 6.63
CA GLY A 164 -0.51 -18.89 5.28
C GLY A 164 0.45 -19.26 4.18
N ILE A 165 1.72 -18.84 4.30
CA ILE A 165 2.80 -19.21 3.36
C ILE A 165 3.03 -20.73 3.38
N ALA A 166 3.13 -21.31 4.56
CA ALA A 166 3.33 -22.76 4.70
C ALA A 166 2.16 -23.55 4.10
N LEU A 167 0.91 -23.17 4.41
CA LEU A 167 -0.29 -23.81 3.85
C LEU A 167 -0.35 -23.64 2.31
N MET A 168 0.01 -22.48 1.78
CA MET A 168 0.09 -22.26 0.35
C MET A 168 1.07 -23.23 -0.31
N PHE A 169 2.30 -23.36 0.21
CA PHE A 169 3.30 -24.31 -0.34
C PHE A 169 2.91 -25.78 -0.16
N LEU A 170 2.14 -26.11 0.86
CA LEU A 170 1.70 -27.50 1.10
C LEU A 170 0.55 -27.91 0.18
N PHE A 171 -0.41 -27.04 -0.05
CA PHE A 171 -1.68 -27.41 -0.65
C PHE A 171 -1.90 -26.89 -2.07
N VAL A 172 -1.27 -25.81 -2.49
CA VAL A 172 -1.43 -25.23 -3.84
C VAL A 172 -0.31 -25.75 -4.73
N LYS A 173 -0.61 -26.69 -5.63
CA LYS A 173 0.40 -27.41 -6.44
C LYS A 173 0.22 -27.24 -7.95
N ASP A 174 -0.98 -26.99 -8.39
CA ASP A 174 -1.30 -26.83 -9.81
C ASP A 174 -2.35 -25.74 -10.05
N SER A 175 -2.64 -25.48 -11.32
CA SER A 175 -3.59 -24.42 -11.72
C SER A 175 -5.05 -24.70 -11.29
N GLY A 176 -5.40 -25.97 -11.04
CA GLY A 176 -6.71 -26.37 -10.51
C GLY A 176 -6.94 -25.94 -9.06
N ASP A 177 -5.86 -25.68 -8.34
CA ASP A 177 -5.93 -25.28 -6.92
C ASP A 177 -6.26 -23.78 -6.70
N LEU A 178 -6.64 -23.05 -7.75
CA LEU A 178 -6.95 -21.62 -7.66
C LEU A 178 -8.02 -21.32 -6.59
N LEU A 179 -9.11 -22.12 -6.55
CA LEU A 179 -10.15 -21.94 -5.54
C LEU A 179 -9.60 -22.18 -4.13
N LEU A 180 -8.78 -23.21 -3.97
CA LEU A 180 -8.14 -23.52 -2.69
C LEU A 180 -7.20 -22.40 -2.26
N TYR A 181 -6.42 -21.83 -3.19
CA TYR A 181 -5.55 -20.69 -2.92
C TYR A 181 -6.33 -19.47 -2.41
N ILE A 182 -7.41 -19.09 -3.11
CA ILE A 182 -8.29 -17.98 -2.71
C ILE A 182 -8.91 -18.25 -1.33
N ALA A 183 -9.39 -19.48 -1.11
CA ALA A 183 -9.98 -19.87 0.17
C ALA A 183 -8.95 -19.85 1.31
N LEU A 184 -7.73 -20.31 1.09
CA LEU A 184 -6.65 -20.26 2.08
C LEU A 184 -6.29 -18.82 2.47
N LEU A 185 -6.18 -17.91 1.50
CA LEU A 185 -5.91 -16.50 1.78
C LEU A 185 -7.05 -15.87 2.60
N ALA A 186 -8.30 -16.13 2.21
CA ALA A 186 -9.47 -15.60 2.90
C ALA A 186 -9.61 -16.19 4.31
N ALA A 187 -9.44 -17.49 4.46
CA ALA A 187 -9.53 -18.18 5.75
C ALA A 187 -8.41 -17.75 6.73
N THR A 188 -7.16 -17.63 6.25
CA THR A 188 -6.06 -17.16 7.09
C THR A 188 -6.29 -15.73 7.56
N GLY A 189 -6.84 -14.84 6.71
CA GLY A 189 -7.24 -13.50 7.10
C GLY A 189 -8.32 -13.48 8.18
N LEU A 190 -9.39 -14.25 7.97
CA LEU A 190 -10.51 -14.36 8.92
C LEU A 190 -10.06 -14.94 10.26
N LEU A 191 -9.39 -16.09 10.26
CA LEU A 191 -8.88 -16.73 11.48
C LEU A 191 -7.88 -15.82 12.21
N GLY A 192 -7.12 -15.07 11.43
CA GLY A 192 -6.25 -14.04 11.95
C GLY A 192 -7.00 -13.00 12.75
N ASN A 193 -8.03 -12.42 12.20
CA ASN A 193 -8.82 -11.41 12.90
C ASN A 193 -9.55 -12.00 14.11
N ILE A 194 -10.15 -13.18 13.99
CA ILE A 194 -10.80 -13.88 15.10
C ILE A 194 -9.81 -14.13 16.26
N SER A 195 -8.56 -14.47 15.99
CA SER A 195 -7.57 -14.76 17.03
C SER A 195 -7.32 -13.60 17.99
N MET A 196 -7.53 -12.35 17.54
CA MET A 196 -7.38 -11.16 18.38
C MET A 196 -8.45 -11.07 19.49
N TRP A 197 -9.62 -11.64 19.28
CA TRP A 197 -10.70 -11.64 20.25
C TRP A 197 -10.33 -12.40 21.54
N GLY A 198 -9.40 -13.35 21.45
CA GLY A 198 -8.89 -14.05 22.64
C GLY A 198 -8.16 -13.13 23.63
N TYR A 199 -7.65 -12.01 23.16
CA TYR A 199 -6.97 -11.01 24.02
C TYR A 199 -7.90 -9.89 24.49
N LEU A 200 -9.09 -9.72 23.87
CA LEU A 200 -10.00 -8.60 24.09
C LEU A 200 -10.39 -8.43 25.56
N GLY A 201 -10.72 -9.53 26.26
CA GLY A 201 -11.18 -9.50 27.65
C GLY A 201 -10.15 -8.95 28.67
N ARG A 202 -8.89 -8.72 28.26
CA ARG A 202 -7.89 -8.04 29.09
C ARG A 202 -8.09 -6.53 29.11
N PHE A 203 -8.70 -5.97 28.06
CA PHE A 203 -8.78 -4.54 27.81
C PHE A 203 -10.21 -4.00 27.83
N VAL A 204 -11.20 -4.83 27.49
CA VAL A 204 -12.61 -4.46 27.32
C VAL A 204 -13.49 -5.38 28.14
N ASP A 205 -14.46 -4.78 28.85
CA ASP A 205 -15.47 -5.51 29.61
C ASP A 205 -16.77 -5.63 28.79
N PRO A 206 -17.57 -6.66 29.03
CA PRO A 206 -18.94 -6.75 28.46
C PRO A 206 -19.78 -5.55 28.93
N VAL A 207 -20.58 -5.00 28.00
CA VAL A 207 -21.46 -3.86 28.27
C VAL A 207 -22.88 -4.26 27.85
N ASP A 208 -23.88 -3.76 28.58
CA ASP A 208 -25.27 -3.99 28.18
C ASP A 208 -25.56 -3.31 26.84
N VAL A 209 -25.93 -4.11 25.83
CA VAL A 209 -26.22 -3.67 24.46
C VAL A 209 -27.32 -2.58 24.44
N ARG A 210 -28.25 -2.60 25.36
CA ARG A 210 -29.34 -1.62 25.44
C ARG A 210 -28.85 -0.23 25.84
N SER A 211 -27.67 -0.13 26.48
CA SER A 211 -27.06 1.13 26.90
C SER A 211 -26.23 1.81 25.81
N LEU A 212 -26.00 1.13 24.69
CA LEU A 212 -25.10 1.57 23.63
C LEU A 212 -25.78 2.60 22.72
N LYS A 213 -25.01 3.64 22.36
CA LYS A 213 -25.47 4.75 21.50
C LYS A 213 -24.73 4.72 20.15
N ILE A 214 -24.91 3.68 19.35
CA ILE A 214 -24.20 3.43 18.08
C ILE A 214 -24.32 4.63 17.13
N ARG A 215 -25.48 5.25 17.04
CA ARG A 215 -25.75 6.38 16.12
C ARG A 215 -24.87 7.61 16.36
N ARG A 216 -24.32 7.79 17.57
CA ARG A 216 -23.44 8.92 17.87
C ARG A 216 -22.14 8.90 17.05
N HIS A 217 -21.67 7.71 16.67
CA HIS A 217 -20.44 7.53 15.93
C HIS A 217 -20.60 7.66 14.41
N LEU A 218 -21.83 7.48 13.88
CA LEU A 218 -22.08 7.37 12.44
C LEU A 218 -21.59 8.62 11.67
N LYS A 219 -21.88 9.81 12.16
CA LYS A 219 -21.47 11.07 11.51
C LYS A 219 -19.95 11.19 11.43
N GLU A 220 -19.27 10.90 12.53
CA GLU A 220 -17.81 10.99 12.61
C GLU A 220 -17.12 9.93 11.73
N VAL A 221 -17.62 8.70 11.78
CA VAL A 221 -17.12 7.59 10.96
C VAL A 221 -17.18 7.92 9.46
N ILE A 222 -18.28 8.52 8.99
CA ILE A 222 -18.43 8.96 7.60
C ILE A 222 -17.36 10.00 7.21
N VAL A 223 -17.01 10.92 8.11
CA VAL A 223 -15.93 11.91 7.86
C VAL A 223 -14.57 11.24 7.62
N TYR A 224 -14.28 10.13 8.33
CA TYR A 224 -13.08 9.32 8.11
C TYR A 224 -13.18 8.43 6.86
N PHE A 225 -14.39 8.05 6.49
CA PHE A 225 -14.65 7.19 5.33
C PHE A 225 -14.42 7.91 3.99
N ILE A 226 -14.83 9.18 3.85
CA ILE A 226 -14.77 9.91 2.59
C ILE A 226 -13.35 9.96 1.98
N PRO A 227 -12.29 10.31 2.71
CA PRO A 227 -10.94 10.27 2.15
C PRO A 227 -10.49 8.86 1.77
N THR A 228 -10.87 7.86 2.57
CA THR A 228 -10.51 6.45 2.33
C THR A 228 -11.14 5.92 1.05
N ILE A 229 -12.44 6.17 0.83
CA ILE A 229 -13.11 5.72 -0.40
C ILE A 229 -12.54 6.42 -1.64
N ALA A 230 -12.23 7.72 -1.56
CA ALA A 230 -11.69 8.46 -2.68
C ALA A 230 -10.35 7.89 -3.19
N THR A 231 -9.47 7.45 -2.29
CA THR A 231 -8.19 6.87 -2.65
C THR A 231 -8.29 5.39 -3.02
N SER A 232 -9.11 4.61 -2.30
CA SER A 232 -9.18 3.15 -2.48
C SER A 232 -9.95 2.77 -3.73
N VAL A 233 -11.06 3.45 -4.04
CA VAL A 233 -11.87 3.14 -5.23
C VAL A 233 -11.03 3.30 -6.50
N TYR A 234 -10.27 4.35 -6.61
CA TYR A 234 -9.44 4.60 -7.78
C TYR A 234 -8.33 3.54 -7.95
N THR A 235 -7.69 3.07 -6.87
CA THR A 235 -6.62 2.06 -6.95
C THR A 235 -7.14 0.65 -7.29
N ILE A 236 -8.42 0.37 -7.01
CA ILE A 236 -9.07 -0.91 -7.27
C ILE A 236 -9.73 -0.92 -8.65
N LEU A 237 -10.18 0.26 -9.11
CA LEU A 237 -11.00 0.43 -10.31
C LEU A 237 -10.32 -0.16 -11.56
N ASP A 238 -9.03 0.08 -11.73
CA ASP A 238 -8.26 -0.44 -12.86
C ASP A 238 -8.39 -1.95 -12.97
N LYS A 239 -8.17 -2.69 -11.87
CA LYS A 239 -8.24 -4.16 -11.84
C LYS A 239 -9.65 -4.67 -12.13
N THR A 240 -10.66 -4.01 -11.61
CA THR A 240 -12.06 -4.38 -11.84
C THR A 240 -12.44 -4.14 -13.29
N MET A 241 -12.05 -3.00 -13.87
CA MET A 241 -12.35 -2.67 -15.26
C MET A 241 -11.59 -3.55 -16.24
N ILE A 242 -10.30 -3.84 -16.02
CA ILE A 242 -9.55 -4.80 -16.81
C ILE A 242 -10.30 -6.13 -16.83
N GLY A 243 -10.65 -6.66 -15.65
CA GLY A 243 -11.35 -7.93 -15.56
C GLY A 243 -12.74 -7.91 -16.22
N TRP A 244 -13.43 -6.78 -16.20
CA TRP A 244 -14.72 -6.64 -16.85
C TRP A 244 -14.60 -6.70 -18.39
N PHE A 245 -13.60 -6.02 -18.95
CA PHE A 245 -13.39 -5.95 -20.39
C PHE A 245 -12.63 -7.14 -20.97
N SER A 246 -11.89 -7.92 -20.16
CA SER A 246 -11.07 -9.06 -20.64
C SER A 246 -11.85 -10.34 -20.98
N GLY A 247 -13.19 -10.35 -20.92
CA GLY A 247 -13.97 -11.56 -21.19
C GLY A 247 -13.69 -12.71 -20.22
N SER A 248 -13.47 -13.93 -20.74
CA SER A 248 -13.20 -15.13 -19.93
C SER A 248 -11.74 -15.26 -19.49
N ASP A 249 -10.80 -14.82 -20.31
CA ASP A 249 -9.37 -14.81 -19.98
C ASP A 249 -9.01 -13.57 -19.17
N LYS A 250 -8.50 -13.77 -17.95
CA LYS A 250 -8.11 -12.71 -17.03
C LYS A 250 -6.60 -12.47 -16.99
N SER A 251 -5.83 -12.99 -17.94
CA SER A 251 -4.36 -12.83 -17.97
C SER A 251 -3.92 -11.37 -17.91
N GLU A 252 -4.66 -10.44 -18.54
CA GLU A 252 -4.41 -9.01 -18.46
C GLU A 252 -4.44 -8.49 -17.00
N ASN A 253 -5.36 -8.99 -16.17
CA ASN A 253 -5.38 -8.69 -14.74
C ASN A 253 -4.13 -9.23 -14.02
N GLY A 254 -3.69 -10.43 -14.38
CA GLY A 254 -2.48 -11.04 -13.83
C GLY A 254 -1.23 -10.22 -14.16
N TYR A 255 -1.10 -9.75 -15.38
CA TYR A 255 -0.01 -8.87 -15.81
C TYR A 255 -0.03 -7.54 -15.05
N TYR A 256 -1.20 -6.92 -14.94
CA TYR A 256 -1.37 -5.65 -14.24
C TYR A 256 -1.10 -5.78 -12.73
N GLU A 257 -1.53 -6.90 -12.12
CA GLU A 257 -1.30 -7.20 -10.70
C GLU A 257 0.19 -7.18 -10.36
N TYR A 258 1.01 -7.92 -11.13
CA TYR A 258 2.43 -7.98 -10.86
C TYR A 258 3.18 -6.71 -11.21
N ALA A 259 2.85 -6.06 -12.33
CA ALA A 259 3.47 -4.80 -12.71
C ALA A 259 3.25 -3.73 -11.63
N THR A 260 2.00 -3.55 -11.20
CA THR A 260 1.65 -2.59 -10.14
C THR A 260 2.18 -3.01 -8.77
N GLY A 261 2.24 -4.31 -8.49
CA GLY A 261 2.84 -4.86 -7.28
C GLY A 261 4.31 -4.47 -7.13
N PHE A 262 5.14 -4.66 -8.16
CA PHE A 262 6.55 -4.27 -8.15
C PHE A 262 6.74 -2.76 -8.03
N VAL A 263 5.93 -1.97 -8.73
CA VAL A 263 5.95 -0.51 -8.63
C VAL A 263 5.57 -0.05 -7.21
N ASN A 264 4.58 -0.68 -6.59
CA ASN A 264 4.17 -0.36 -5.21
C ASN A 264 5.28 -0.68 -4.21
N MET A 265 6.00 -1.81 -4.37
CA MET A 265 7.17 -2.13 -3.56
C MET A 265 8.28 -1.08 -3.72
N ALA A 266 8.55 -0.65 -4.95
CA ALA A 266 9.57 0.35 -5.25
C ALA A 266 9.22 1.72 -4.62
N LYS A 267 7.95 2.10 -4.60
CA LYS A 267 7.47 3.35 -3.99
C LYS A 267 7.62 3.43 -2.47
N ILE A 268 7.67 2.28 -1.77
CA ILE A 268 7.69 2.25 -0.29
C ILE A 268 8.80 3.12 0.29
N LEU A 269 9.99 3.13 -0.31
CA LEU A 269 11.12 3.93 0.16
C LEU A 269 10.80 5.44 0.17
N ILE A 270 10.19 5.93 -0.91
CA ILE A 270 9.85 7.34 -1.06
C ILE A 270 8.69 7.72 -0.15
N ILE A 271 7.65 6.89 -0.10
CA ILE A 271 6.46 7.11 0.74
C ILE A 271 6.84 7.10 2.22
N SER A 272 7.72 6.19 2.65
CA SER A 272 8.20 6.13 4.03
C SER A 272 8.95 7.41 4.43
N PHE A 273 9.80 7.92 3.55
CA PHE A 273 10.48 9.21 3.77
C PHE A 273 9.47 10.37 3.87
N ASN A 274 8.51 10.44 2.95
CA ASN A 274 7.47 11.47 2.96
C ASN A 274 6.64 11.43 4.25
N ALA A 275 6.32 10.26 4.78
CA ALA A 275 5.58 10.08 6.02
C ALA A 275 6.36 10.65 7.23
N VAL A 276 7.67 10.39 7.32
CA VAL A 276 8.54 10.94 8.37
C VAL A 276 8.60 12.46 8.27
N MET A 277 8.81 12.98 7.07
CA MET A 277 8.89 14.43 6.83
C MET A 277 7.56 15.13 7.10
N SER A 278 6.41 14.49 6.83
CA SER A 278 5.07 15.05 7.07
C SER A 278 4.87 15.43 8.55
N ALA A 279 5.33 14.60 9.49
CA ALA A 279 5.26 14.91 10.92
C ALA A 279 6.09 16.17 11.26
N ARG A 280 7.31 16.29 10.73
CA ARG A 280 8.18 17.46 10.94
C ARG A 280 7.57 18.72 10.32
N MET A 281 7.01 18.59 9.11
CA MET A 281 6.36 19.71 8.43
C MET A 281 5.14 20.21 9.18
N SER A 282 4.33 19.32 9.75
CA SER A 282 3.17 19.68 10.58
C SER A 282 3.59 20.53 11.79
N TYR A 283 4.72 20.18 12.44
CA TYR A 283 5.28 20.98 13.52
C TYR A 283 5.73 22.37 13.06
N LEU A 284 6.46 22.45 11.94
CA LEU A 284 7.00 23.72 11.43
C LEU A 284 5.90 24.68 10.96
N PHE A 285 4.87 24.16 10.30
CA PHE A 285 3.68 24.95 9.92
C PHE A 285 2.93 25.46 11.16
N GLY A 286 2.75 24.62 12.18
CA GLY A 286 2.12 25.01 13.43
C GLY A 286 2.91 26.07 14.20
N ALA A 287 4.24 26.05 14.10
CA ALA A 287 5.15 27.03 14.73
C ALA A 287 5.34 28.31 13.88
N GLY A 288 4.71 28.43 12.68
CA GLY A 288 4.84 29.59 11.79
C GLY A 288 6.22 29.77 11.14
N ARG A 289 7.09 28.74 11.13
CA ARG A 289 8.47 28.80 10.67
C ARG A 289 8.59 28.63 9.14
N GLN A 290 8.05 29.59 8.38
CA GLN A 290 7.87 29.52 6.93
C GLN A 290 9.17 29.33 6.15
N GLU A 291 10.28 29.97 6.55
CA GLU A 291 11.58 29.82 5.85
C GLU A 291 12.15 28.41 6.00
N GLU A 292 12.07 27.83 7.20
CA GLU A 292 12.49 26.44 7.42
C GLU A 292 11.59 25.44 6.69
N VAL A 293 10.29 25.73 6.56
CA VAL A 293 9.37 24.96 5.73
C VAL A 293 9.85 24.90 4.28
N ARG A 294 10.19 26.06 3.67
CA ARG A 294 10.66 26.11 2.28
C ARG A 294 11.97 25.36 2.08
N GLU A 295 12.91 25.52 3.01
CA GLU A 295 14.18 24.80 2.98
C GLU A 295 13.99 23.29 3.01
N ARG A 296 13.14 22.80 3.96
CA ARG A 296 12.87 21.38 4.13
C ARG A 296 12.12 20.76 2.95
N ILE A 297 11.18 21.50 2.36
CA ILE A 297 10.50 21.07 1.14
C ILE A 297 11.51 20.93 -0.01
N GLY A 298 12.43 21.87 -0.17
CA GLY A 298 13.52 21.77 -1.14
C GLY A 298 14.33 20.49 -0.96
N GLY A 299 14.72 20.17 0.28
CA GLY A 299 15.40 18.91 0.62
C GLY A 299 14.56 17.66 0.35
N SER A 300 13.24 17.73 0.57
CA SER A 300 12.35 16.61 0.28
C SER A 300 12.21 16.34 -1.22
N VAL A 301 12.07 17.38 -2.04
CA VAL A 301 12.06 17.28 -3.50
C VAL A 301 13.38 16.72 -4.00
N ASP A 302 14.48 17.20 -3.44
CA ASP A 302 15.83 16.73 -3.75
C ASP A 302 15.98 15.23 -3.48
N PHE A 303 15.53 14.75 -2.33
CA PHE A 303 15.54 13.34 -1.96
C PHE A 303 14.65 12.48 -2.85
N VAL A 304 13.42 12.94 -3.14
CA VAL A 304 12.48 12.22 -4.03
C VAL A 304 13.07 12.06 -5.42
N LEU A 305 13.77 13.08 -5.96
CA LEU A 305 14.42 13.00 -7.26
C LEU A 305 15.69 12.14 -7.22
N LEU A 306 16.47 12.22 -6.13
CA LEU A 306 17.71 11.45 -5.96
C LEU A 306 17.43 9.93 -5.99
N LEU A 307 16.37 9.48 -5.35
CA LEU A 307 15.99 8.07 -5.31
C LEU A 307 14.94 7.70 -6.37
N GLY A 308 13.97 8.57 -6.63
CA GLY A 308 12.87 8.28 -7.55
C GLY A 308 13.33 8.07 -8.99
N LEU A 309 14.27 8.88 -9.49
CA LEU A 309 14.78 8.72 -10.85
C LEU A 309 15.49 7.38 -11.07
N PRO A 310 16.51 7.00 -10.27
CA PRO A 310 17.17 5.71 -10.48
C PRO A 310 16.24 4.51 -10.22
N ILE A 311 15.28 4.60 -9.31
CA ILE A 311 14.31 3.53 -9.10
C ILE A 311 13.38 3.40 -10.32
N THR A 312 12.88 4.51 -10.87
CA THR A 312 12.03 4.53 -12.07
C THR A 312 12.75 3.89 -13.27
N PHE A 313 13.92 4.40 -13.61
CA PHE A 313 14.68 3.90 -14.77
C PHE A 313 15.34 2.56 -14.51
N GLY A 314 15.73 2.28 -13.27
CA GLY A 314 16.26 0.98 -12.85
C GLY A 314 15.22 -0.13 -12.98
N LEU A 315 13.99 0.08 -12.47
CA LEU A 315 12.91 -0.89 -12.56
C LEU A 315 12.52 -1.18 -14.01
N ALA A 316 12.43 -0.16 -14.85
CA ALA A 316 12.23 -0.32 -16.28
C ALA A 316 13.39 -1.09 -16.95
N GLY A 317 14.64 -0.76 -16.60
CA GLY A 317 15.84 -1.34 -17.20
C GLY A 317 16.05 -2.80 -16.87
N ILE A 318 15.77 -3.24 -15.64
CA ILE A 318 15.91 -4.64 -15.22
C ILE A 318 14.76 -5.54 -15.72
N ALA A 319 13.62 -4.95 -16.14
CA ALA A 319 12.38 -5.69 -16.40
C ALA A 319 12.57 -6.88 -17.35
N SER A 320 13.32 -6.69 -18.46
CA SER A 320 13.55 -7.73 -19.47
C SER A 320 14.38 -8.92 -18.97
N CYS A 321 15.23 -8.70 -17.96
CA CYS A 321 16.03 -9.77 -17.34
C CYS A 321 15.35 -10.36 -16.10
N PHE A 322 14.59 -9.54 -15.37
CA PHE A 322 13.94 -9.90 -14.12
C PHE A 322 12.68 -10.73 -14.31
N VAL A 323 11.76 -10.27 -15.17
CA VAL A 323 10.43 -10.88 -15.33
C VAL A 323 10.51 -12.35 -15.74
N PRO A 324 11.29 -12.75 -16.78
CA PRO A 324 11.27 -14.12 -17.27
C PRO A 324 11.75 -15.17 -16.26
N TRP A 325 12.78 -14.85 -15.47
CA TRP A 325 13.26 -15.81 -14.47
C TRP A 325 12.46 -15.78 -13.18
N PHE A 326 11.88 -14.61 -12.84
CA PHE A 326 11.17 -14.47 -11.57
C PHE A 326 9.72 -14.94 -11.68
N LEU A 327 8.97 -14.52 -12.71
CA LEU A 327 7.57 -14.90 -12.92
C LEU A 327 7.41 -16.10 -13.88
N GLY A 328 8.25 -16.16 -14.90
CA GLY A 328 8.13 -17.07 -16.05
C GLY A 328 7.91 -16.31 -17.35
N THR A 329 8.22 -16.94 -18.49
CA THR A 329 8.13 -16.33 -19.82
C THR A 329 6.70 -15.99 -20.25
N GLU A 330 5.69 -16.65 -19.66
CA GLU A 330 4.27 -16.32 -19.88
C GLU A 330 3.91 -14.89 -19.45
N TYR A 331 4.76 -14.27 -18.60
CA TYR A 331 4.58 -12.92 -18.07
C TYR A 331 5.36 -11.85 -18.83
N ASP A 332 5.87 -12.12 -20.01
CA ASP A 332 6.58 -11.13 -20.83
C ASP A 332 5.82 -9.81 -21.05
N PRO A 333 4.47 -9.79 -21.17
CA PRO A 333 3.73 -8.51 -21.21
C PRO A 333 3.95 -7.58 -20.01
N VAL A 334 4.31 -8.13 -18.85
CA VAL A 334 4.66 -7.36 -17.62
C VAL A 334 5.86 -6.45 -17.87
N ILE A 335 6.79 -6.83 -18.76
CA ILE A 335 7.97 -6.01 -19.10
C ILE A 335 7.53 -4.64 -19.63
N ARG A 336 6.60 -4.64 -20.59
CA ARG A 336 6.08 -3.37 -21.18
C ARG A 336 5.30 -2.56 -20.16
N LEU A 337 4.52 -3.24 -19.32
CA LEU A 337 3.78 -2.60 -18.22
C LEU A 337 4.74 -1.95 -17.22
N LEU A 338 5.85 -2.60 -16.87
CA LEU A 338 6.85 -2.04 -15.95
C LEU A 338 7.53 -0.79 -16.54
N TRP A 339 7.79 -0.75 -17.86
CA TRP A 339 8.32 0.45 -18.50
C TRP A 339 7.39 1.65 -18.31
N LEU A 340 6.09 1.45 -18.42
CA LEU A 340 5.11 2.52 -18.26
C LEU A 340 4.82 2.81 -16.78
N CYS A 341 4.50 1.78 -15.99
CA CYS A 341 4.11 1.93 -14.59
C CYS A 341 5.26 2.41 -13.68
N SER A 342 6.53 2.17 -14.05
CA SER A 342 7.67 2.66 -13.28
C SER A 342 7.68 4.19 -13.14
N LEU A 343 7.12 4.92 -14.10
CA LEU A 343 6.94 6.38 -14.02
C LEU A 343 6.13 6.81 -12.80
N LEU A 344 5.21 5.95 -12.33
CA LEU A 344 4.41 6.20 -11.13
C LEU A 344 5.27 6.30 -9.86
N VAL A 345 6.48 5.74 -9.84
CA VAL A 345 7.40 5.88 -8.69
C VAL A 345 7.74 7.35 -8.46
N LEU A 346 8.12 8.04 -9.53
CA LEU A 346 8.50 9.45 -9.47
C LEU A 346 7.28 10.36 -9.33
N ILE A 347 6.24 10.14 -10.15
CA ILE A 347 5.05 10.98 -10.20
C ILE A 347 4.32 10.95 -8.86
N VAL A 348 4.05 9.74 -8.33
CA VAL A 348 3.39 9.57 -7.01
C VAL A 348 4.31 10.03 -5.88
N GLY A 349 5.63 9.81 -5.99
CA GLY A 349 6.59 10.33 -5.01
C GLY A 349 6.53 11.84 -4.83
N LEU A 350 6.42 12.58 -5.94
CA LEU A 350 6.27 14.04 -5.92
C LEU A 350 4.87 14.48 -5.45
N SER A 351 3.81 13.82 -5.91
CA SER A 351 2.44 14.16 -5.49
C SER A 351 2.24 13.90 -4.00
N ASP A 352 2.76 12.78 -3.47
CA ASP A 352 2.71 12.47 -2.04
C ASP A 352 3.52 13.46 -1.21
N CYS A 353 4.70 13.88 -1.67
CA CYS A 353 5.47 14.95 -1.03
C CYS A 353 4.63 16.22 -0.89
N MET A 354 3.95 16.69 -1.94
CA MET A 354 3.09 17.88 -1.90
C MET A 354 1.85 17.66 -1.05
N GLY A 355 1.19 16.51 -1.16
CA GLY A 355 -0.04 16.18 -0.43
C GLY A 355 0.18 16.07 1.08
N SER A 356 1.18 15.27 1.49
CA SER A 356 1.45 14.94 2.88
C SER A 356 2.24 16.01 3.62
N GLN A 357 3.20 16.66 2.95
CA GLN A 357 4.12 17.60 3.61
C GLN A 357 3.68 19.07 3.49
N ILE A 358 2.79 19.42 2.54
CA ILE A 358 2.33 20.80 2.35
C ILE A 358 0.83 20.92 2.57
N LEU A 359 0.00 20.26 1.72
CA LEU A 359 -1.45 20.48 1.72
C LEU A 359 -2.10 20.03 3.04
N THR A 360 -1.66 18.91 3.59
CA THR A 360 -2.17 18.40 4.87
C THR A 360 -1.82 19.29 6.04
N PRO A 361 -0.53 19.68 6.27
CA PRO A 361 -0.15 20.58 7.36
C PRO A 361 -0.73 22.01 7.22
N CYS A 362 -0.86 22.52 5.99
CA CYS A 362 -1.49 23.84 5.73
C CYS A 362 -3.01 23.86 5.94
N GLY A 363 -3.64 22.75 6.34
CA GLY A 363 -5.10 22.69 6.48
C GLY A 363 -5.86 22.62 5.16
N LYS A 364 -5.18 22.47 4.00
CA LYS A 364 -5.78 22.41 2.66
C LYS A 364 -6.24 20.99 2.26
N ARG A 365 -6.56 20.12 3.24
CA ARG A 365 -6.99 18.70 3.00
C ARG A 365 -8.19 18.60 2.07
N ALA A 366 -9.17 19.49 2.21
CA ALA A 366 -10.37 19.51 1.36
C ALA A 366 -10.01 19.79 -0.12
N GLN A 367 -9.03 20.65 -0.38
CA GLN A 367 -8.56 20.95 -1.74
C GLN A 367 -7.79 19.73 -2.31
N SER A 368 -6.95 19.09 -1.49
CA SER A 368 -6.26 17.84 -1.84
C SER A 368 -7.27 16.76 -2.21
N ALA A 369 -8.31 16.56 -1.40
CA ALA A 369 -9.35 15.58 -1.67
C ALA A 369 -10.07 15.85 -3.00
N LYS A 370 -10.40 17.11 -3.31
CA LYS A 370 -11.01 17.48 -4.60
C LYS A 370 -10.13 17.13 -5.79
N VAL A 371 -8.81 17.33 -5.69
CA VAL A 371 -7.86 16.98 -6.74
C VAL A 371 -7.79 15.46 -6.93
N ILE A 372 -7.75 14.68 -5.82
CA ILE A 372 -7.77 13.21 -5.88
C ILE A 372 -9.05 12.71 -6.55
N VAL A 373 -10.21 13.25 -6.17
CA VAL A 373 -11.50 12.88 -6.80
C VAL A 373 -11.52 13.23 -8.29
N ALA A 374 -11.04 14.42 -8.68
CA ALA A 374 -10.91 14.78 -10.09
C ALA A 374 -9.98 13.82 -10.85
N GLY A 375 -8.85 13.42 -10.24
CA GLY A 375 -7.94 12.41 -10.79
C GLY A 375 -8.61 11.05 -10.94
N ALA A 376 -9.36 10.61 -9.94
CA ALA A 376 -10.11 9.35 -9.99
C ALA A 376 -11.18 9.34 -11.11
N CYS A 377 -11.92 10.44 -11.27
CA CYS A 377 -12.87 10.59 -12.36
C CYS A 377 -12.19 10.58 -13.74
N ALA A 378 -11.05 11.27 -13.87
CA ALA A 378 -10.27 11.29 -15.09
C ALA A 378 -9.69 9.89 -15.41
N ASN A 379 -9.15 9.18 -14.41
CA ASN A 379 -8.70 7.80 -14.54
C ASN A 379 -9.83 6.89 -15.02
N GLY A 380 -11.00 6.93 -14.36
CA GLY A 380 -12.16 6.12 -14.77
C GLY A 380 -12.62 6.41 -16.20
N ALA A 381 -12.67 7.67 -16.61
CA ALA A 381 -13.02 8.06 -17.98
C ALA A 381 -11.99 7.56 -19.00
N MET A 382 -10.69 7.69 -18.69
CA MET A 382 -9.61 7.17 -19.56
C MET A 382 -9.62 5.64 -19.61
N ASN A 383 -9.90 4.96 -18.50
CA ASN A 383 -10.04 3.50 -18.46
C ASN A 383 -11.14 3.01 -19.39
N LEU A 384 -12.32 3.66 -19.41
CA LEU A 384 -13.41 3.33 -20.32
C LEU A 384 -13.01 3.43 -21.81
N MET A 385 -12.09 4.33 -22.13
CA MET A 385 -11.61 4.54 -23.52
C MET A 385 -10.44 3.63 -23.88
N LEU A 386 -9.49 3.43 -22.94
CA LEU A 386 -8.21 2.80 -23.23
C LEU A 386 -8.21 1.29 -22.96
N ILE A 387 -8.89 0.81 -21.91
CA ILE A 387 -8.88 -0.62 -21.55
C ILE A 387 -9.50 -1.48 -22.66
N PRO A 388 -10.65 -1.14 -23.28
CA PRO A 388 -11.23 -1.96 -24.34
C PRO A 388 -10.32 -2.16 -25.55
N ARG A 389 -9.35 -1.23 -25.78
CA ARG A 389 -8.44 -1.27 -26.92
C ARG A 389 -7.06 -1.82 -26.58
N PHE A 390 -6.57 -1.58 -25.38
CA PHE A 390 -5.18 -1.81 -24.98
C PHE A 390 -5.04 -2.70 -23.73
N GLY A 391 -6.13 -3.23 -23.17
CA GLY A 391 -6.11 -4.08 -21.97
C GLY A 391 -5.39 -3.44 -20.79
N ALA A 392 -4.51 -4.18 -20.15
CA ALA A 392 -3.70 -3.72 -19.01
C ALA A 392 -2.81 -2.52 -19.33
N MET A 393 -2.29 -2.42 -20.57
CA MET A 393 -1.52 -1.24 -21.01
C MET A 393 -2.39 0.02 -21.03
N GLY A 394 -3.68 -0.13 -21.40
CA GLY A 394 -4.64 0.97 -21.33
C GLY A 394 -4.86 1.48 -19.92
N ALA A 395 -5.03 0.58 -18.97
CA ALA A 395 -5.15 0.92 -17.55
C ALA A 395 -3.87 1.58 -17.00
N ALA A 396 -2.70 1.04 -17.35
CA ALA A 396 -1.41 1.62 -16.97
C ALA A 396 -1.24 3.05 -17.50
N ALA A 397 -1.60 3.29 -18.76
CA ALA A 397 -1.56 4.62 -19.37
C ALA A 397 -2.55 5.58 -18.68
N ALA A 398 -3.77 5.14 -18.41
CA ALA A 398 -4.77 5.91 -17.69
C ALA A 398 -4.28 6.32 -16.29
N SER A 399 -3.68 5.38 -15.55
CA SER A 399 -3.12 5.63 -14.22
C SER A 399 -1.96 6.63 -14.26
N VAL A 400 -1.02 6.50 -15.21
CA VAL A 400 0.10 7.45 -15.38
C VAL A 400 -0.40 8.84 -15.72
N LEU A 401 -1.37 8.96 -16.62
CA LEU A 401 -1.96 10.25 -17.01
C LEU A 401 -2.73 10.90 -15.87
N ALA A 402 -3.55 10.12 -15.12
CA ALA A 402 -4.30 10.62 -13.98
C ALA A 402 -3.37 11.12 -12.86
N GLU A 403 -2.33 10.35 -12.52
CA GLU A 403 -1.34 10.76 -11.51
C GLU A 403 -0.53 11.99 -11.97
N THR A 404 -0.22 12.08 -13.26
CA THR A 404 0.43 13.28 -13.83
C THR A 404 -0.48 14.51 -13.69
N MET A 405 -1.78 14.35 -13.94
CA MET A 405 -2.76 15.42 -13.75
C MET A 405 -2.86 15.82 -12.27
N ILE A 406 -2.97 14.86 -11.34
CA ILE A 406 -2.98 15.13 -9.90
C ILE A 406 -1.74 15.90 -9.48
N THR A 407 -0.56 15.44 -9.91
CA THR A 407 0.73 16.08 -9.62
C THR A 407 0.79 17.50 -10.17
N GLY A 408 0.32 17.72 -11.40
CA GLY A 408 0.26 19.06 -12.02
C GLY A 408 -0.67 20.02 -11.27
N LEU A 409 -1.84 19.52 -10.82
CA LEU A 409 -2.77 20.31 -10.00
C LEU A 409 -2.18 20.60 -8.60
N TYR A 410 -1.43 19.68 -8.02
CA TYR A 410 -0.73 19.90 -6.76
C TYR A 410 0.38 20.95 -6.90
N PHE A 411 1.16 20.96 -7.99
CA PHE A 411 2.11 22.05 -8.26
C PHE A 411 1.43 23.42 -8.27
N ARG A 412 0.23 23.52 -8.86
CA ARG A 412 -0.54 24.76 -8.88
C ARG A 412 -1.00 25.19 -7.47
N LEU A 413 -1.44 24.24 -6.64
CA LEU A 413 -1.87 24.50 -5.26
C LEU A 413 -0.71 24.80 -4.31
N CYS A 414 0.46 24.23 -4.56
CA CYS A 414 1.65 24.35 -3.71
C CYS A 414 2.69 25.33 -4.25
N ARG A 415 2.34 26.20 -5.23
CA ARG A 415 3.27 27.08 -5.95
C ARG A 415 4.09 28.02 -5.05
N GLU A 416 3.61 28.30 -3.84
CA GLU A 416 4.29 29.12 -2.84
C GLU A 416 5.51 28.42 -2.23
N TYR A 417 5.54 27.09 -2.25
CA TYR A 417 6.57 26.26 -1.62
C TYR A 417 7.39 25.46 -2.62
N ILE A 418 6.77 25.01 -3.71
CA ILE A 418 7.41 24.17 -4.71
C ILE A 418 7.05 24.69 -6.12
N THR A 419 8.08 24.83 -6.96
CA THR A 419 7.90 25.27 -8.35
C THR A 419 8.46 24.22 -9.30
N PRO A 420 7.95 24.14 -10.56
CA PRO A 420 8.56 23.27 -11.58
C PRO A 420 10.04 23.57 -11.80
N GLY A 421 10.44 24.85 -11.71
CA GLY A 421 11.85 25.26 -11.81
C GLY A 421 12.73 24.67 -10.70
N MET A 422 12.21 24.49 -9.48
CA MET A 422 12.92 23.80 -8.39
C MET A 422 13.15 22.33 -8.76
N VAL A 423 12.13 21.63 -9.27
CA VAL A 423 12.25 20.23 -9.70
C VAL A 423 13.26 20.07 -10.80
N VAL A 424 13.23 20.95 -11.81
CA VAL A 424 14.23 20.95 -12.90
C VAL A 424 15.63 21.20 -12.35
N ARG A 425 15.80 22.19 -11.45
CA ARG A 425 17.11 22.52 -10.84
C ARG A 425 17.66 21.38 -10.00
N CYS A 426 16.83 20.64 -9.29
CA CYS A 426 17.26 19.45 -8.53
C CYS A 426 17.49 18.23 -9.44
N GLY A 427 16.73 18.11 -10.54
CA GLY A 427 16.75 16.94 -11.43
C GLY A 427 17.72 17.00 -12.61
N TRP A 428 18.24 18.18 -12.99
CA TRP A 428 18.97 18.37 -14.26
C TRP A 428 20.26 17.53 -14.38
N LYS A 429 20.95 17.22 -13.28
CA LYS A 429 22.09 16.30 -13.25
C LYS A 429 21.65 14.85 -13.07
N ARG A 430 20.59 14.63 -12.34
CA ARG A 430 20.11 13.30 -11.94
C ARG A 430 19.40 12.56 -13.06
N LEU A 431 18.66 13.29 -13.90
CA LEU A 431 18.02 12.69 -15.06
C LEU A 431 19.04 12.12 -16.06
N PRO A 432 20.07 12.88 -16.52
CA PRO A 432 21.15 12.32 -17.35
C PRO A 432 21.89 11.15 -16.67
N ALA A 433 22.18 11.25 -15.38
CA ALA A 433 22.82 10.15 -14.63
C ALA A 433 21.94 8.88 -14.62
N ALA A 434 20.62 9.03 -14.44
CA ALA A 434 19.68 7.92 -14.48
C ALA A 434 19.54 7.32 -15.90
N LEU A 435 19.64 8.14 -16.95
CA LEU A 435 19.65 7.66 -18.34
C LEU A 435 20.95 6.91 -18.69
N ILE A 436 22.10 7.38 -18.19
CA ILE A 436 23.39 6.66 -18.32
C ILE A 436 23.29 5.31 -17.58
N MET A 437 22.73 5.30 -16.37
CA MET A 437 22.46 4.07 -15.62
C MET A 437 21.56 3.13 -16.40
N LEU A 438 20.45 3.62 -16.96
CA LEU A 438 19.53 2.80 -17.78
C LEU A 438 20.27 2.16 -18.96
N ALA A 439 21.07 2.94 -19.69
CA ALA A 439 21.86 2.43 -20.82
C ALA A 439 22.83 1.33 -20.37
N ALA A 440 23.53 1.51 -19.25
CA ALA A 440 24.44 0.53 -18.68
C ALA A 440 23.69 -0.75 -18.23
N VAL A 441 22.54 -0.60 -17.57
CA VAL A 441 21.69 -1.72 -17.13
C VAL A 441 21.17 -2.51 -18.33
N LEU A 442 20.71 -1.86 -19.39
CA LEU A 442 20.25 -2.50 -20.61
C LEU A 442 21.39 -3.21 -21.36
N ALA A 443 22.57 -2.58 -21.45
CA ALA A 443 23.75 -3.19 -22.06
C ALA A 443 24.19 -4.45 -21.30
N LEU A 444 24.20 -4.39 -19.96
CA LEU A 444 24.54 -5.54 -19.12
C LEU A 444 23.55 -6.69 -19.31
N GLY A 445 22.24 -6.38 -19.40
CA GLY A 445 21.21 -7.37 -19.63
C GLY A 445 21.31 -8.04 -21.00
N ARG A 446 21.62 -7.27 -22.05
CA ARG A 446 21.84 -7.82 -23.40
C ARG A 446 23.01 -8.79 -23.48
N ASN A 447 24.08 -8.53 -22.74
CA ASN A 447 25.28 -9.35 -22.75
C ASN A 447 25.16 -10.62 -21.90
N LEU A 448 24.49 -10.55 -20.76
CA LEU A 448 24.42 -11.66 -19.79
C LEU A 448 23.11 -12.46 -19.87
N GLY A 449 22.07 -11.96 -20.55
CA GLY A 449 20.76 -12.60 -20.67
C GLY A 449 19.93 -12.53 -19.39
N ALA A 450 18.74 -13.13 -19.45
CA ALA A 450 17.79 -13.15 -18.33
C ALA A 450 18.24 -14.13 -17.22
N GLY A 451 18.25 -13.69 -15.96
CA GLY A 451 18.62 -14.55 -14.84
C GLY A 451 18.79 -13.78 -13.53
N PRO A 452 18.83 -14.53 -12.39
CA PRO A 452 18.96 -13.90 -11.08
C PRO A 452 20.30 -13.15 -10.93
N VAL A 453 21.40 -13.76 -11.34
CA VAL A 453 22.74 -13.14 -11.24
C VAL A 453 22.80 -11.85 -12.06
N THR A 454 22.29 -11.85 -13.30
CA THR A 454 22.21 -10.68 -14.16
C THR A 454 21.40 -9.58 -13.49
N THR A 455 20.23 -9.91 -12.91
CA THR A 455 19.38 -8.92 -12.24
C THR A 455 20.08 -8.29 -11.03
N PHE A 456 20.77 -9.07 -10.19
CA PHE A 456 21.52 -8.52 -9.06
C PHE A 456 22.71 -7.66 -9.51
N LEU A 457 23.43 -8.07 -10.57
CA LEU A 457 24.49 -7.26 -11.17
C LEU A 457 23.95 -5.97 -11.79
N GLN A 458 22.77 -6.01 -12.41
CA GLN A 458 22.09 -4.81 -12.94
C GLN A 458 21.69 -3.85 -11.82
N ILE A 459 21.19 -4.34 -10.69
CA ILE A 459 20.82 -3.51 -9.54
C ILE A 459 22.09 -2.87 -8.93
N GLY A 460 23.09 -3.68 -8.57
CA GLY A 460 24.33 -3.18 -7.95
C GLY A 460 25.17 -2.33 -8.89
N GLY A 461 25.40 -2.80 -10.12
CA GLY A 461 26.15 -2.07 -11.15
C GLY A 461 25.42 -0.80 -11.59
N GLY A 462 24.10 -0.87 -11.75
CA GLY A 462 23.28 0.31 -12.06
C GLY A 462 23.37 1.38 -10.97
N ALA A 463 23.23 1.00 -9.70
CA ALA A 463 23.42 1.93 -8.58
C ALA A 463 24.84 2.55 -8.58
N ALA A 464 25.86 1.72 -8.77
CA ALA A 464 27.24 2.23 -8.86
C ALA A 464 27.41 3.23 -10.00
N VAL A 465 26.92 2.91 -11.20
CA VAL A 465 26.99 3.83 -12.37
C VAL A 465 26.25 5.15 -12.09
N TYR A 466 25.07 5.08 -11.49
CA TYR A 466 24.30 6.27 -11.14
C TYR A 466 25.05 7.20 -10.19
N PHE A 467 25.56 6.68 -9.08
CA PHE A 467 26.29 7.49 -8.10
C PHE A 467 27.63 7.97 -8.63
N LEU A 468 28.34 7.16 -9.41
CA LEU A 468 29.58 7.60 -10.08
C LEU A 468 29.31 8.72 -11.10
N ALA A 469 28.23 8.62 -11.87
CA ALA A 469 27.83 9.70 -12.78
C ALA A 469 27.51 11.00 -12.03
N LEU A 470 26.80 10.92 -10.89
CA LEU A 470 26.50 12.08 -10.05
C LEU A 470 27.78 12.70 -9.45
N LEU A 471 28.74 11.87 -9.03
CA LEU A 471 30.05 12.35 -8.54
C LEU A 471 30.84 13.06 -9.66
N ALA A 472 30.86 12.47 -10.86
CA ALA A 472 31.49 13.07 -12.03
C ALA A 472 30.86 14.43 -12.43
N MET A 473 29.52 14.51 -12.32
CA MET A 473 28.74 15.73 -12.54
C MET A 473 28.79 16.71 -11.36
N ARG A 474 29.50 16.35 -10.27
CA ARG A 474 29.64 17.14 -9.05
C ARG A 474 28.26 17.52 -8.47
N ASP A 475 27.39 16.52 -8.23
CA ASP A 475 26.11 16.74 -7.54
C ASP A 475 26.41 17.10 -6.07
N ARG A 476 25.91 18.27 -5.63
CA ARG A 476 26.21 18.80 -4.28
C ARG A 476 25.71 17.88 -3.19
N THR A 477 24.48 17.37 -3.32
CA THR A 477 23.86 16.51 -2.29
C THR A 477 24.67 15.24 -2.06
N VAL A 478 25.13 14.60 -3.14
CA VAL A 478 25.95 13.37 -3.07
C VAL A 478 27.32 13.68 -2.48
N LEU A 479 27.95 14.78 -2.88
CA LEU A 479 29.26 15.20 -2.36
C LEU A 479 29.20 15.53 -0.86
N ASP A 480 28.19 16.27 -0.42
CA ASP A 480 28.02 16.63 1.00
C ASP A 480 27.76 15.39 1.87
N GLN A 481 26.96 14.44 1.38
CA GLN A 481 26.73 13.17 2.08
C GLN A 481 28.01 12.33 2.17
N LEU A 482 28.77 12.24 1.08
CA LEU A 482 30.03 11.49 1.05
C LEU A 482 31.06 12.10 2.02
N GLN A 483 31.22 13.43 2.01
CA GLN A 483 32.09 14.13 2.95
C GLN A 483 31.67 13.92 4.41
N GLY A 484 30.35 13.93 4.68
CA GLY A 484 29.79 13.64 6.00
C GLY A 484 30.10 12.22 6.48
N LEU A 485 30.02 11.23 5.57
CA LEU A 485 30.39 9.84 5.87
C LEU A 485 31.90 9.70 6.14
N ILE A 486 32.74 10.30 5.29
CA ILE A 486 34.20 10.27 5.45
C ILE A 486 34.61 10.88 6.81
N ARG A 487 34.03 12.01 7.18
CA ARG A 487 34.29 12.63 8.50
C ARG A 487 33.88 11.76 9.68
N LYS A 488 32.78 10.97 9.55
CA LYS A 488 32.33 10.07 10.60
C LYS A 488 33.16 8.77 10.73
N VAL A 489 33.83 8.36 9.65
CA VAL A 489 34.64 7.14 9.62
C VAL A 489 36.11 7.45 10.00
N LEU A 490 36.60 8.64 9.67
CA LEU A 490 37.98 9.07 9.92
C LEU A 490 38.16 9.92 11.18
N GLY A 491 37.10 10.37 11.83
CA GLY A 491 37.10 11.04 13.13
C GLY A 491 36.32 10.29 14.16
#